data_9a79f6fdc937ec99970cde1a2290c257
#
_entry.id   9a79f6fdc937ec99970cde1a2290c257
#
_cell.length_a   1.000
_cell.length_b   1.000
_cell.length_c   1.000
_cell.angle_alpha   90.00
_cell.angle_beta   90.00
_cell.angle_gamma   90.00
#
_symmetry.space_group_name_H-M   'P 1'
#
loop_
_entity.id
_entity.type
_entity.pdbx_description
1 polymer ?
#
loop_
_entity_poly.entity_id
_entity_poly.type
_entity_poly.pdbx_seq_one_letter_code
_entity_poly.pdbx_strand_id
1 'polypeptide(L)'
;DVHFTARVADVAACYCEKVRINPGNYVDPGRVFKHLEYTDAEYADELKKIEAKLVPFLNICKEHHTAVRIGVNHGSLSDRIMSRYGDTPAGIVESCMEFLRICKRENFNDVVISIKASNTVVMVTTVRLLVETMDHEDMHYPLHLGVTEAGEGEDGRIKSAVGIGALLTEGIGDTIRVSLSEEPECEIPVARQLVDNIEACAILREKAEASIADDTITITLDDEDWQTMQLKVAMATGALLIDRKAHQLVINNPHFSAERLVGLADAILQAARIKFTKTEYISCPGCGRTLYNLQDTIARIKAATSHLVGLKIGIMGCIVNGPGEMADADYGYVGAGRGKISLYRQKECVAKNIPEAEAVERLLQLIDDDRKKQ
;
A
#
# COMPACT_ATOMS: atom_id res chain seq x y z
N ASP A 1 13.70 5.81 7.84
CA ASP A 1 12.71 5.01 8.58
C ASP A 1 13.31 4.53 9.90
N VAL A 2 12.55 4.69 10.96
CA VAL A 2 12.90 4.25 12.30
C VAL A 2 11.95 3.13 12.71
N HIS A 3 12.51 2.02 13.20
CA HIS A 3 11.74 0.83 13.59
C HIS A 3 12.06 0.40 15.02
N PHE A 4 11.07 -0.19 15.68
CA PHE A 4 11.11 -0.89 16.97
C PHE A 4 11.39 -0.08 18.22
N THR A 5 12.03 1.09 18.14
CA THR A 5 12.40 1.85 19.32
C THR A 5 12.22 3.34 19.07
N ALA A 6 11.28 4.00 19.75
CA ALA A 6 11.07 5.45 19.64
C ALA A 6 12.37 6.24 19.90
N ARG A 7 13.24 5.78 20.80
CA ARG A 7 14.54 6.41 21.07
C ARG A 7 15.45 6.56 19.83
N VAL A 8 15.30 5.69 18.83
CA VAL A 8 16.06 5.84 17.57
C VAL A 8 15.54 7.03 16.79
N ALA A 9 14.22 7.34 16.86
CA ALA A 9 13.67 8.53 16.27
C ALA A 9 14.22 9.82 16.93
N ASP A 10 14.33 9.81 18.26
CA ASP A 10 14.89 10.95 19.01
C ASP A 10 16.30 11.28 18.55
N VAL A 11 17.18 10.25 18.43
CA VAL A 11 18.55 10.41 17.95
C VAL A 11 18.58 10.86 16.48
N ALA A 12 17.75 10.25 15.62
CA ALA A 12 17.71 10.60 14.20
C ALA A 12 17.26 12.04 13.98
N ALA A 13 16.33 12.54 14.80
CA ALA A 13 15.85 13.92 14.71
C ALA A 13 16.94 14.97 14.95
N CYS A 14 18.00 14.62 15.68
CA CYS A 14 19.14 15.53 15.88
C CYS A 14 20.04 15.69 14.64
N TYR A 15 19.92 14.82 13.62
CA TYR A 15 20.87 14.75 12.51
C TYR A 15 20.22 14.71 11.12
N CYS A 16 18.90 14.56 11.04
CA CYS A 16 18.20 14.43 9.77
C CYS A 16 17.18 15.55 9.59
N GLU A 17 16.99 16.02 8.37
CA GLU A 17 15.99 17.04 8.03
C GLU A 17 14.55 16.52 8.17
N LYS A 18 14.37 15.19 8.08
CA LYS A 18 13.05 14.56 8.23
C LYS A 18 13.17 13.15 8.78
N VAL A 19 12.34 12.84 9.76
CA VAL A 19 12.22 11.48 10.36
C VAL A 19 10.81 10.95 10.15
N ARG A 20 10.69 9.69 9.73
CA ARG A 20 9.39 9.01 9.67
C ARG A 20 9.16 8.15 10.90
N ILE A 21 8.03 8.32 11.54
CA ILE A 21 7.50 7.44 12.58
C ILE A 21 6.25 6.71 12.07
N ASN A 22 5.97 5.53 12.62
CA ASN A 22 4.80 4.74 12.27
C ASN A 22 3.89 4.62 13.50
N PRO A 23 2.71 5.26 13.51
CA PRO A 23 1.74 5.18 14.61
C PRO A 23 1.48 3.76 15.11
N GLY A 24 1.40 2.78 14.21
CA GLY A 24 1.09 1.41 14.56
C GLY A 24 2.14 0.68 15.41
N ASN A 25 3.37 1.21 15.52
CA ASN A 25 4.45 0.60 16.31
C ASN A 25 5.42 1.61 16.94
N TYR A 26 5.02 2.87 17.05
CA TYR A 26 5.86 3.90 17.69
C TYR A 26 5.77 3.83 19.23
N VAL A 27 4.58 3.60 19.76
CA VAL A 27 4.30 3.42 21.19
C VAL A 27 3.69 2.06 21.45
N ASP A 28 2.71 1.69 20.65
CA ASP A 28 2.09 0.37 20.70
C ASP A 28 3.10 -0.72 20.31
N PRO A 29 3.02 -1.93 20.88
CA PRO A 29 3.81 -3.05 20.42
C PRO A 29 3.46 -3.41 18.97
N GLY A 30 4.41 -3.98 18.25
CA GLY A 30 4.17 -4.48 16.89
C GLY A 30 2.98 -5.46 16.86
N ARG A 31 2.20 -5.42 15.78
CA ARG A 31 0.99 -6.22 15.59
C ARG A 31 1.27 -7.73 15.75
N VAL A 32 0.47 -8.38 16.59
CA VAL A 32 0.51 -9.83 16.83
C VAL A 32 -0.86 -10.51 16.63
N PHE A 33 -1.82 -9.78 16.06
CA PHE A 33 -3.19 -10.21 15.76
C PHE A 33 -3.99 -10.63 16.99
N LYS A 34 -3.77 -9.94 18.11
CA LYS A 34 -4.56 -10.13 19.33
C LYS A 34 -5.77 -9.21 19.34
N HIS A 35 -6.90 -9.74 19.80
CA HIS A 35 -8.05 -8.91 20.19
C HIS A 35 -7.84 -8.40 21.61
N LEU A 36 -7.96 -7.09 21.79
CA LEU A 36 -7.81 -6.39 23.06
C LEU A 36 -9.13 -5.70 23.39
N GLU A 37 -9.58 -5.86 24.61
CA GLU A 37 -10.77 -5.16 25.10
C GLU A 37 -10.35 -3.96 25.94
N TYR A 38 -10.89 -2.78 25.60
CA TYR A 38 -10.66 -1.53 26.31
C TYR A 38 -11.99 -0.86 26.64
N THR A 39 -12.17 -0.44 27.87
CA THR A 39 -13.15 0.59 28.20
C THR A 39 -12.69 1.94 27.63
N ASP A 40 -13.60 2.91 27.54
CA ASP A 40 -13.24 4.25 27.06
C ASP A 40 -12.17 4.92 27.95
N ALA A 41 -12.21 4.68 29.26
CA ALA A 41 -11.22 5.19 30.21
C ALA A 41 -9.83 4.57 29.97
N GLU A 42 -9.75 3.25 29.79
CA GLU A 42 -8.49 2.55 29.49
C GLU A 42 -7.93 2.98 28.14
N TYR A 43 -8.79 3.17 27.12
CA TYR A 43 -8.36 3.68 25.82
C TYR A 43 -7.79 5.11 25.93
N ALA A 44 -8.44 5.98 26.70
CA ALA A 44 -7.94 7.32 26.97
C ALA A 44 -6.56 7.31 27.67
N ASP A 45 -6.30 6.33 28.53
CA ASP A 45 -4.98 6.17 29.17
C ASP A 45 -3.91 5.71 28.15
N GLU A 46 -4.27 4.90 27.14
CA GLU A 46 -3.35 4.57 26.04
C GLU A 46 -2.99 5.82 25.22
N LEU A 47 -3.96 6.72 24.95
CA LEU A 47 -3.68 8.00 24.28
C LEU A 47 -2.71 8.89 25.08
N LYS A 48 -2.81 8.91 26.41
CA LYS A 48 -1.84 9.61 27.26
C LYS A 48 -0.43 9.03 27.15
N LYS A 49 -0.30 7.72 26.96
CA LYS A 49 1.02 7.10 26.73
C LYS A 49 1.62 7.52 25.38
N ILE A 50 0.78 7.64 24.34
CA ILE A 50 1.21 8.17 23.04
C ILE A 50 1.72 9.61 23.22
N GLU A 51 0.95 10.46 23.88
CA GLU A 51 1.30 11.85 24.15
C GLU A 51 2.61 11.97 24.94
N ALA A 52 2.75 11.22 26.03
CA ALA A 52 3.95 11.21 26.88
C ALA A 52 5.22 10.80 26.11
N LYS A 53 5.08 10.06 25.02
CA LYS A 53 6.21 9.63 24.17
C LYS A 53 6.44 10.57 22.99
N LEU A 54 5.36 11.07 22.40
CA LEU A 54 5.43 11.90 21.19
C LEU A 54 5.88 13.34 21.49
N VAL A 55 5.37 13.96 22.57
CA VAL A 55 5.68 15.36 22.90
C VAL A 55 7.19 15.59 23.09
N PRO A 56 7.95 14.78 23.86
CA PRO A 56 9.40 14.95 23.94
C PRO A 56 10.11 14.86 22.58
N PHE A 57 9.70 13.93 21.72
CA PHE A 57 10.22 13.79 20.37
C PHE A 57 9.93 15.05 19.50
N LEU A 58 8.70 15.59 19.55
CA LEU A 58 8.35 16.82 18.83
C LEU A 58 9.19 18.00 19.31
N ASN A 59 9.54 18.07 20.61
CA ASN A 59 10.40 19.12 21.12
C ASN A 59 11.83 19.02 20.56
N ILE A 60 12.39 17.82 20.44
CA ILE A 60 13.67 17.59 19.76
C ILE A 60 13.56 18.03 18.30
N CYS A 61 12.47 17.67 17.61
CA CYS A 61 12.25 18.07 16.21
C CYS A 61 12.16 19.60 16.05
N LYS A 62 11.51 20.33 16.98
CA LYS A 62 11.48 21.79 17.00
C LYS A 62 12.88 22.39 17.17
N GLU A 63 13.66 21.85 18.11
CA GLU A 63 15.02 22.33 18.39
C GLU A 63 15.96 22.16 17.19
N HIS A 64 15.81 21.03 16.47
CA HIS A 64 16.70 20.68 15.34
C HIS A 64 16.10 21.00 13.96
N HIS A 65 14.93 21.64 13.88
CA HIS A 65 14.22 21.96 12.64
C HIS A 65 13.96 20.72 11.78
N THR A 66 13.62 19.61 12.42
CA THR A 66 13.38 18.33 11.76
C THR A 66 11.90 18.13 11.48
N ALA A 67 11.53 17.94 10.22
CA ALA A 67 10.16 17.58 9.86
C ALA A 67 9.83 16.14 10.25
N VAL A 68 8.57 15.87 10.54
CA VAL A 68 8.10 14.52 10.90
C VAL A 68 7.14 13.99 9.83
N ARG A 69 7.42 12.80 9.28
CA ARG A 69 6.42 12.08 8.51
C ARG A 69 5.70 11.07 9.39
N ILE A 70 4.41 11.30 9.61
CA ILE A 70 3.51 10.34 10.25
C ILE A 70 3.08 9.36 9.17
N GLY A 71 3.68 8.16 9.20
CA GLY A 71 3.58 7.18 8.12
C GLY A 71 2.83 5.94 8.57
N VAL A 72 1.52 5.91 8.30
CA VAL A 72 0.66 4.75 8.58
C VAL A 72 0.74 3.77 7.44
N ASN A 73 1.00 2.50 7.75
CA ASN A 73 0.84 1.38 6.84
C ASN A 73 -0.30 0.50 7.35
N HIS A 74 -1.23 0.15 6.48
CA HIS A 74 -2.36 -0.72 6.79
C HIS A 74 -1.91 -2.04 7.47
N GLY A 75 -0.88 -2.69 6.92
CA GLY A 75 -0.36 -3.94 7.46
C GLY A 75 0.26 -3.87 8.86
N SER A 76 0.63 -2.67 9.33
CA SER A 76 1.27 -2.48 10.63
C SER A 76 0.41 -1.71 11.65
N LEU A 77 -0.90 -1.63 11.46
CA LEU A 77 -1.81 -1.09 12.47
C LEU A 77 -1.68 -1.86 13.79
N SER A 78 -1.71 -1.14 14.92
CA SER A 78 -1.63 -1.78 16.24
C SER A 78 -2.86 -2.63 16.54
N ASP A 79 -2.68 -3.65 17.38
CA ASP A 79 -3.79 -4.48 17.87
C ASP A 79 -4.83 -3.65 18.62
N ARG A 80 -4.44 -2.53 19.25
CA ARG A 80 -5.33 -1.57 19.93
C ARG A 80 -6.31 -0.91 18.94
N ILE A 81 -5.79 -0.37 17.84
CA ILE A 81 -6.60 0.24 16.77
C ILE A 81 -7.51 -0.82 16.13
N MET A 82 -6.94 -1.98 15.81
CA MET A 82 -7.66 -3.08 15.17
C MET A 82 -8.81 -3.60 16.03
N SER A 83 -8.62 -3.65 17.35
CA SER A 83 -9.65 -4.13 18.29
C SER A 83 -10.79 -3.13 18.45
N ARG A 84 -10.51 -1.83 18.41
CA ARG A 84 -11.52 -0.79 18.62
C ARG A 84 -12.26 -0.39 17.33
N TYR A 85 -11.54 -0.26 16.23
CA TYR A 85 -12.09 0.27 14.96
C TYR A 85 -12.16 -0.78 13.84
N GLY A 86 -11.59 -1.96 14.06
CA GLY A 86 -11.52 -3.02 13.05
C GLY A 86 -10.51 -2.73 11.95
N ASP A 87 -10.49 -3.63 10.96
CA ASP A 87 -9.68 -3.52 9.74
C ASP A 87 -10.43 -2.66 8.71
N THR A 88 -10.53 -1.36 8.98
CA THR A 88 -11.38 -0.44 8.24
C THR A 88 -10.62 0.85 7.89
N PRO A 89 -11.04 1.59 6.84
CA PRO A 89 -10.51 2.92 6.57
C PRO A 89 -10.57 3.87 7.77
N ALA A 90 -11.65 3.82 8.55
CA ALA A 90 -11.80 4.63 9.77
C ALA A 90 -10.73 4.30 10.82
N GLY A 91 -10.40 3.02 11.02
CA GLY A 91 -9.33 2.62 11.93
C GLY A 91 -7.94 3.10 11.47
N ILE A 92 -7.68 3.06 10.17
CA ILE A 92 -6.42 3.57 9.60
C ILE A 92 -6.31 5.08 9.79
N VAL A 93 -7.40 5.82 9.51
CA VAL A 93 -7.48 7.27 9.72
C VAL A 93 -7.27 7.62 11.19
N GLU A 94 -7.98 6.95 12.11
CA GLU A 94 -7.86 7.25 13.54
C GLU A 94 -6.45 6.99 14.07
N SER A 95 -5.77 5.93 13.60
CA SER A 95 -4.36 5.68 13.91
C SER A 95 -3.46 6.87 13.55
N CYS A 96 -3.78 7.62 12.50
CA CYS A 96 -3.10 8.83 12.12
C CYS A 96 -3.53 10.03 12.97
N MET A 97 -4.83 10.23 13.12
CA MET A 97 -5.44 11.38 13.78
C MET A 97 -5.07 11.49 15.27
N GLU A 98 -4.89 10.38 15.96
CA GLU A 98 -4.39 10.37 17.35
C GLU A 98 -3.05 11.13 17.46
N PHE A 99 -2.16 10.97 16.49
CA PHE A 99 -0.87 11.68 16.44
C PHE A 99 -1.01 13.12 15.95
N LEU A 100 -1.85 13.36 14.94
CA LEU A 100 -2.06 14.71 14.38
C LEU A 100 -2.68 15.67 15.39
N ARG A 101 -3.65 15.20 16.18
CA ARG A 101 -4.25 16.01 17.27
C ARG A 101 -3.22 16.45 18.31
N ILE A 102 -2.22 15.61 18.61
CA ILE A 102 -1.10 15.97 19.47
C ILE A 102 -0.22 17.01 18.78
N CYS A 103 0.17 16.81 17.53
CA CYS A 103 0.96 17.77 16.76
C CYS A 103 0.27 19.15 16.72
N LYS A 104 -1.05 19.20 16.49
CA LYS A 104 -1.83 20.45 16.49
C LYS A 104 -1.79 21.13 17.86
N ARG A 105 -2.02 20.42 18.96
CA ARG A 105 -1.96 20.96 20.33
C ARG A 105 -0.58 21.51 20.68
N GLU A 106 0.46 20.84 20.20
CA GLU A 106 1.85 21.24 20.41
C GLU A 106 2.33 22.34 19.45
N ASN A 107 1.50 22.88 18.55
CA ASN A 107 1.87 23.80 17.49
C ASN A 107 3.07 23.30 16.65
N PHE A 108 3.08 22.00 16.33
CA PHE A 108 4.07 21.39 15.47
C PHE A 108 3.48 21.18 14.08
N ASN A 109 3.88 22.01 13.11
CA ASN A 109 3.31 22.04 11.76
C ASN A 109 4.22 21.42 10.68
N ASP A 110 5.48 21.11 11.01
CA ASP A 110 6.42 20.47 10.08
C ASP A 110 6.11 18.97 9.93
N VAL A 111 4.89 18.69 9.50
CA VAL A 111 4.34 17.34 9.38
C VAL A 111 4.05 17.02 7.93
N VAL A 112 4.38 15.79 7.52
CA VAL A 112 3.93 15.16 6.28
C VAL A 112 3.19 13.87 6.66
N ILE A 113 2.11 13.55 5.99
CA ILE A 113 1.33 12.35 6.28
C ILE A 113 1.46 11.36 5.13
N SER A 114 1.55 10.08 5.45
CA SER A 114 1.37 9.03 4.46
C SER A 114 0.49 7.91 4.99
N ILE A 115 -0.52 7.54 4.20
CA ILE A 115 -1.27 6.31 4.37
C ILE A 115 -0.95 5.41 3.19
N LYS A 116 -0.53 4.19 3.48
CA LYS A 116 -0.16 3.21 2.46
C LYS A 116 -0.81 1.87 2.73
N ALA A 117 -1.25 1.24 1.67
CA ALA A 117 -1.79 -0.12 1.67
C ALA A 117 -1.41 -0.82 0.36
N SER A 118 -1.39 -2.14 0.35
CA SER A 118 -1.23 -2.95 -0.85
C SER A 118 -2.53 -3.04 -1.66
N ASN A 119 -3.66 -2.85 -1.01
CA ASN A 119 -4.98 -2.78 -1.63
C ASN A 119 -5.28 -1.33 -2.05
N THR A 120 -5.45 -1.09 -3.34
CA THR A 120 -5.70 0.24 -3.92
C THR A 120 -7.00 0.86 -3.45
N VAL A 121 -8.07 0.06 -3.32
CA VAL A 121 -9.38 0.53 -2.83
C VAL A 121 -9.25 1.02 -1.39
N VAL A 122 -8.62 0.23 -0.51
CA VAL A 122 -8.37 0.62 0.88
C VAL A 122 -7.54 1.90 0.94
N MET A 123 -6.46 1.98 0.16
CA MET A 123 -5.57 3.14 0.15
C MET A 123 -6.30 4.42 -0.27
N VAL A 124 -7.01 4.39 -1.41
CA VAL A 124 -7.70 5.57 -1.95
C VAL A 124 -8.84 6.01 -1.03
N THR A 125 -9.69 5.07 -0.59
CA THR A 125 -10.82 5.37 0.30
C THR A 125 -10.32 5.95 1.64
N THR A 126 -9.23 5.41 2.18
CA THR A 126 -8.67 5.88 3.45
C THR A 126 -8.06 7.28 3.33
N VAL A 127 -7.33 7.57 2.24
CA VAL A 127 -6.73 8.89 2.04
C VAL A 127 -7.83 9.95 1.87
N ARG A 128 -8.88 9.67 1.11
CA ARG A 128 -10.04 10.58 0.98
C ARG A 128 -10.70 10.85 2.34
N LEU A 129 -10.94 9.78 3.12
CA LEU A 129 -11.50 9.91 4.48
C LEU A 129 -10.58 10.70 5.41
N LEU A 130 -9.27 10.55 5.28
CA LEU A 130 -8.31 11.33 6.05
C LEU A 130 -8.39 12.82 5.71
N VAL A 131 -8.47 13.18 4.42
CA VAL A 131 -8.62 14.57 3.97
C VAL A 131 -9.89 15.17 4.57
N GLU A 132 -11.01 14.49 4.43
CA GLU A 132 -12.30 14.92 5.01
C GLU A 132 -12.20 15.11 6.53
N THR A 133 -11.59 14.15 7.23
CA THR A 133 -11.44 14.21 8.70
C THR A 133 -10.52 15.35 9.13
N MET A 134 -9.44 15.59 8.42
CA MET A 134 -8.52 16.71 8.68
C MET A 134 -9.21 18.06 8.46
N ASP A 135 -9.97 18.20 7.37
CA ASP A 135 -10.72 19.42 7.08
C ASP A 135 -11.74 19.74 8.18
N HIS A 136 -12.46 18.72 8.67
CA HIS A 136 -13.39 18.88 9.80
C HIS A 136 -12.69 19.31 11.11
N GLU A 137 -11.45 18.91 11.31
CA GLU A 137 -10.65 19.29 12.48
C GLU A 137 -9.71 20.48 12.23
N ASP A 138 -9.87 21.21 11.09
CA ASP A 138 -9.05 22.35 10.69
C ASP A 138 -7.54 22.01 10.70
N MET A 139 -7.18 20.97 9.94
CA MET A 139 -5.82 20.49 9.71
C MET A 139 -5.56 20.33 8.21
N HIS A 140 -4.43 20.89 7.73
CA HIS A 140 -4.07 20.92 6.31
C HIS A 140 -2.60 20.54 6.13
N TYR A 141 -2.26 19.27 6.38
CA TYR A 141 -0.90 18.77 6.25
C TYR A 141 -0.65 18.14 4.88
N PRO A 142 0.55 18.29 4.31
CA PRO A 142 0.93 17.67 3.05
C PRO A 142 0.82 16.14 3.09
N LEU A 143 0.39 15.57 1.96
CA LEU A 143 0.17 14.13 1.79
C LEU A 143 1.24 13.50 0.90
N HIS A 144 1.79 12.38 1.36
CA HIS A 144 2.71 11.54 0.61
C HIS A 144 2.02 10.24 0.21
N LEU A 145 1.66 10.10 -1.06
CA LEU A 145 0.90 8.97 -1.57
C LEU A 145 1.79 7.79 -1.96
N GLY A 146 1.25 6.58 -1.87
CA GLY A 146 1.94 5.40 -2.37
C GLY A 146 1.14 4.12 -2.14
N VAL A 147 1.20 3.22 -3.12
CA VAL A 147 0.75 1.84 -2.97
C VAL A 147 1.95 0.99 -2.53
N THR A 148 1.80 0.24 -1.44
CA THR A 148 2.85 -0.68 -0.98
C THR A 148 2.72 -2.03 -1.67
N GLU A 149 3.83 -2.74 -1.79
CA GLU A 149 3.87 -4.10 -2.32
C GLU A 149 3.11 -4.23 -3.65
N ALA A 150 3.31 -3.24 -4.55
CA ALA A 150 2.59 -3.19 -5.82
C ALA A 150 2.95 -4.34 -6.77
N GLY A 151 4.10 -4.97 -6.57
CA GLY A 151 4.61 -6.03 -7.41
C GLY A 151 5.61 -5.51 -8.44
N GLU A 152 5.77 -6.20 -9.54
CA GLU A 152 6.75 -5.92 -10.58
C GLU A 152 6.10 -5.80 -11.97
N GLY A 153 6.87 -5.37 -12.96
CA GLY A 153 6.46 -5.30 -14.35
C GLY A 153 5.28 -4.37 -14.59
N GLU A 154 4.46 -4.71 -15.55
CA GLU A 154 3.27 -3.91 -15.90
C GLU A 154 2.26 -3.88 -14.74
N ASP A 155 2.08 -4.99 -14.03
CA ASP A 155 1.10 -5.07 -12.93
C ASP A 155 1.41 -4.10 -11.80
N GLY A 156 2.68 -3.98 -11.39
CA GLY A 156 3.10 -3.04 -10.37
C GLY A 156 2.91 -1.58 -10.79
N ARG A 157 3.18 -1.29 -12.06
CA ARG A 157 2.99 0.04 -12.66
C ARG A 157 1.52 0.42 -12.73
N ILE A 158 0.68 -0.49 -13.24
CA ILE A 158 -0.78 -0.30 -13.33
C ILE A 158 -1.38 -0.13 -11.93
N LYS A 159 -1.01 -0.97 -10.97
CA LYS A 159 -1.50 -0.89 -9.60
C LYS A 159 -1.13 0.44 -8.93
N SER A 160 0.09 0.92 -9.14
CA SER A 160 0.54 2.24 -8.68
C SER A 160 -0.25 3.36 -9.35
N ALA A 161 -0.46 3.29 -10.66
CA ALA A 161 -1.21 4.29 -11.44
C ALA A 161 -2.70 4.34 -11.03
N VAL A 162 -3.34 3.18 -10.83
CA VAL A 162 -4.73 3.12 -10.34
C VAL A 162 -4.86 3.76 -8.97
N GLY A 163 -3.98 3.42 -8.02
CA GLY A 163 -4.11 3.92 -6.65
C GLY A 163 -3.66 5.37 -6.49
N ILE A 164 -2.42 5.69 -6.92
CA ILE A 164 -1.86 7.04 -6.80
C ILE A 164 -2.58 7.99 -7.76
N GLY A 165 -2.79 7.56 -9.02
CA GLY A 165 -3.43 8.36 -10.05
C GLY A 165 -4.87 8.74 -9.74
N ALA A 166 -5.63 7.86 -9.08
CA ALA A 166 -6.99 8.18 -8.62
C ALA A 166 -7.01 9.43 -7.74
N LEU A 167 -6.08 9.53 -6.79
CA LEU A 167 -5.99 10.68 -5.88
C LEU A 167 -5.40 11.92 -6.56
N LEU A 168 -4.32 11.76 -7.34
CA LEU A 168 -3.69 12.88 -8.04
C LEU A 168 -4.65 13.58 -9.02
N THR A 169 -5.50 12.81 -9.74
CA THR A 169 -6.51 13.40 -10.65
C THR A 169 -7.66 14.08 -9.92
N GLU A 170 -7.75 13.93 -8.60
CA GLU A 170 -8.68 14.64 -7.71
C GLU A 170 -8.04 15.84 -7.01
N GLY A 171 -6.76 16.11 -7.29
CA GLY A 171 -6.02 17.18 -6.64
C GLY A 171 -5.54 16.82 -5.24
N ILE A 172 -5.52 15.53 -4.87
CA ILE A 172 -5.08 15.04 -3.57
C ILE A 172 -3.66 14.49 -3.70
N GLY A 173 -2.73 15.02 -2.89
CA GLY A 173 -1.34 14.54 -2.79
C GLY A 173 -0.32 15.57 -3.22
N ASP A 174 0.77 15.67 -2.46
CA ASP A 174 1.87 16.63 -2.64
C ASP A 174 3.16 15.96 -3.09
N THR A 175 3.38 14.75 -2.65
CA THR A 175 4.50 13.89 -3.05
C THR A 175 4.05 12.45 -3.22
N ILE A 176 4.81 11.68 -4.01
CA ILE A 176 4.47 10.27 -4.27
C ILE A 176 5.67 9.35 -4.06
N ARG A 177 5.39 8.06 -3.84
CA ARG A 177 6.34 6.97 -3.95
C ARG A 177 5.72 5.83 -4.75
N VAL A 178 6.37 5.46 -5.84
CA VAL A 178 6.16 4.18 -6.51
C VAL A 178 6.96 3.11 -5.75
N SER A 179 6.45 1.89 -5.66
CA SER A 179 7.08 0.80 -4.92
C SER A 179 6.99 -0.49 -5.75
N LEU A 180 8.09 -0.81 -6.43
CA LEU A 180 8.19 -1.98 -7.31
C LEU A 180 9.15 -3.02 -6.73
N SER A 181 8.90 -4.30 -7.02
CA SER A 181 9.79 -5.41 -6.67
C SER A 181 10.89 -5.58 -7.73
N GLU A 182 11.49 -4.46 -8.14
CA GLU A 182 12.53 -4.33 -9.18
C GLU A 182 13.71 -3.54 -8.60
N GLU A 183 14.72 -3.25 -9.43
CA GLU A 183 15.80 -2.34 -9.04
C GLU A 183 15.24 -0.94 -8.76
N PRO A 184 15.69 -0.25 -7.70
CA PRO A 184 15.08 0.99 -7.23
C PRO A 184 14.98 2.10 -8.29
N GLU A 185 15.92 2.17 -9.23
CA GLU A 185 15.91 3.13 -10.33
C GLU A 185 14.74 2.96 -11.29
N CYS A 186 14.13 1.77 -11.36
CA CYS A 186 12.96 1.52 -12.19
C CYS A 186 11.70 2.27 -11.69
N GLU A 187 11.68 2.67 -10.42
CA GLU A 187 10.58 3.43 -9.82
C GLU A 187 10.52 4.88 -10.34
N ILE A 188 11.68 5.49 -10.63
CA ILE A 188 11.81 6.92 -10.95
C ILE A 188 11.08 7.31 -12.24
N PRO A 189 11.27 6.62 -13.38
CA PRO A 189 10.55 6.95 -14.62
C PRO A 189 9.03 6.83 -14.47
N VAL A 190 8.56 5.81 -13.75
CA VAL A 190 7.13 5.59 -13.48
C VAL A 190 6.57 6.74 -12.64
N ALA A 191 7.24 7.10 -11.55
CA ALA A 191 6.82 8.19 -10.69
C ALA A 191 6.75 9.53 -11.45
N ARG A 192 7.73 9.82 -12.31
CA ARG A 192 7.73 11.01 -13.16
C ARG A 192 6.56 11.02 -14.13
N GLN A 193 6.32 9.93 -14.84
CA GLN A 193 5.19 9.83 -15.77
C GLN A 193 3.84 10.02 -15.07
N LEU A 194 3.68 9.52 -13.84
CA LEU A 194 2.46 9.77 -13.06
C LEU A 194 2.28 11.27 -12.78
N VAL A 195 3.33 11.95 -12.35
CA VAL A 195 3.27 13.39 -12.02
C VAL A 195 3.10 14.24 -13.29
N ASP A 196 3.85 13.97 -14.35
CA ASP A 196 3.83 14.76 -15.60
C ASP A 196 2.48 14.65 -16.33
N ASN A 197 1.69 13.62 -16.08
CA ASN A 197 0.42 13.39 -16.75
C ASN A 197 -0.82 13.74 -15.91
N ILE A 198 -0.68 14.36 -14.72
CA ILE A 198 -1.82 14.64 -13.82
C ILE A 198 -2.94 15.43 -14.53
N GLU A 199 -2.60 16.58 -15.14
CA GLU A 199 -3.59 17.45 -15.81
C GLU A 199 -4.28 16.74 -16.99
N ALA A 200 -3.48 16.08 -17.84
CA ALA A 200 -4.03 15.34 -18.98
C ALA A 200 -4.95 14.20 -18.53
N CYS A 201 -4.58 13.49 -17.45
CA CYS A 201 -5.38 12.40 -16.91
C CYS A 201 -6.63 12.89 -16.16
N ALA A 202 -6.60 14.08 -15.54
CA ALA A 202 -7.81 14.67 -14.95
C ALA A 202 -8.86 14.98 -16.04
N ILE A 203 -8.44 15.59 -17.16
CA ILE A 203 -9.33 15.84 -18.32
C ILE A 203 -9.81 14.50 -18.92
N LEU A 204 -8.91 13.51 -19.02
CA LEU A 204 -9.26 12.21 -19.57
C LEU A 204 -10.24 11.45 -18.67
N ARG A 205 -10.17 11.62 -17.35
CA ARG A 205 -11.10 11.08 -16.36
C ARG A 205 -12.51 11.64 -16.57
N GLU A 206 -12.66 12.96 -16.79
CA GLU A 206 -13.96 13.58 -17.07
C GLU A 206 -14.59 12.99 -18.34
N LYS A 207 -13.78 12.80 -19.39
CA LYS A 207 -14.24 12.14 -20.64
C LYS A 207 -14.62 10.69 -20.41
N ALA A 208 -13.84 9.95 -19.64
CA ALA A 208 -14.13 8.57 -19.27
C ALA A 208 -15.42 8.46 -18.47
N GLU A 209 -15.65 9.35 -17.51
CA GLU A 209 -16.89 9.42 -16.74
C GLU A 209 -18.11 9.71 -17.62
N ALA A 210 -17.98 10.68 -18.53
CA ALA A 210 -19.04 11.01 -19.49
C ALA A 210 -19.34 9.89 -20.50
N SER A 211 -18.41 8.94 -20.69
CA SER A 211 -18.56 7.80 -21.60
C SER A 211 -19.29 6.61 -20.98
N ILE A 212 -19.59 6.65 -19.67
CA ILE A 212 -20.18 5.49 -18.97
C ILE A 212 -21.55 5.17 -19.54
N ALA A 213 -21.68 3.97 -20.10
CA ALA A 213 -22.93 3.41 -20.59
C ALA A 213 -22.95 1.91 -20.38
N ASP A 214 -24.08 1.33 -20.00
CA ASP A 214 -24.26 -0.11 -19.79
C ASP A 214 -23.15 -0.70 -18.89
N ASP A 215 -22.86 -0.02 -17.76
CA ASP A 215 -21.82 -0.44 -16.80
C ASP A 215 -20.39 -0.48 -17.36
N THR A 216 -20.15 0.21 -18.50
CA THR A 216 -18.88 0.19 -19.23
C THR A 216 -18.31 1.60 -19.38
N ILE A 217 -17.04 1.77 -19.02
CA ILE A 217 -16.23 2.93 -19.42
C ILE A 217 -15.63 2.67 -20.79
N THR A 218 -15.77 3.62 -21.72
CA THR A 218 -15.07 3.59 -23.00
C THR A 218 -14.09 4.75 -23.08
N ILE A 219 -12.79 4.44 -23.24
CA ILE A 219 -11.74 5.44 -23.34
C ILE A 219 -10.97 5.30 -24.64
N THR A 220 -10.69 6.43 -25.30
CA THR A 220 -9.93 6.46 -26.56
C THR A 220 -8.72 7.34 -26.41
N LEU A 221 -7.56 6.80 -26.77
CA LEU A 221 -6.25 7.48 -26.76
C LEU A 221 -5.53 7.23 -28.08
N ASP A 222 -4.55 8.10 -28.40
CA ASP A 222 -3.72 8.00 -29.61
C ASP A 222 -2.21 7.98 -29.22
N ASP A 223 -1.89 7.60 -28.00
CA ASP A 223 -0.52 7.46 -27.55
C ASP A 223 0.17 6.28 -28.24
N GLU A 224 1.37 6.50 -28.80
CA GLU A 224 2.18 5.48 -29.46
C GLU A 224 3.08 4.71 -28.49
N ASP A 225 3.44 5.33 -27.34
CA ASP A 225 4.21 4.68 -26.29
C ASP A 225 3.32 3.87 -25.35
N TRP A 226 3.59 2.57 -25.28
CA TRP A 226 2.80 1.64 -24.49
C TRP A 226 2.81 1.99 -22.99
N GLN A 227 3.97 2.32 -22.43
CA GLN A 227 4.07 2.61 -21.00
C GLN A 227 3.30 3.89 -20.63
N THR A 228 3.41 4.92 -21.45
CA THR A 228 2.66 6.17 -21.25
C THR A 228 1.16 5.93 -21.34
N MET A 229 0.71 5.20 -22.36
CA MET A 229 -0.70 4.91 -22.59
C MET A 229 -1.30 4.10 -21.44
N GLN A 230 -0.64 3.02 -21.00
CA GLN A 230 -1.15 2.20 -19.89
C GLN A 230 -1.29 3.00 -18.58
N LEU A 231 -0.32 3.87 -18.25
CA LEU A 231 -0.38 4.70 -17.06
C LEU A 231 -1.49 5.74 -17.14
N LYS A 232 -1.66 6.40 -18.30
CA LYS A 232 -2.75 7.38 -18.51
C LYS A 232 -4.13 6.75 -18.36
N VAL A 233 -4.35 5.58 -18.98
CA VAL A 233 -5.64 4.87 -18.84
C VAL A 233 -5.88 4.49 -17.38
N ALA A 234 -4.89 3.92 -16.71
CA ALA A 234 -5.01 3.50 -15.33
C ALA A 234 -5.28 4.66 -14.38
N MET A 235 -4.62 5.81 -14.56
CA MET A 235 -4.86 7.04 -13.78
C MET A 235 -6.27 7.59 -14.03
N ALA A 236 -6.67 7.70 -15.29
CA ALA A 236 -7.94 8.33 -15.66
C ALA A 236 -9.16 7.49 -15.24
N THR A 237 -9.05 6.16 -15.25
CA THR A 237 -10.17 5.27 -14.94
C THR A 237 -10.15 4.73 -13.52
N GLY A 238 -9.01 4.80 -12.84
CA GLY A 238 -8.80 4.20 -11.51
C GLY A 238 -9.83 4.64 -10.46
N ALA A 239 -10.05 5.95 -10.31
CA ALA A 239 -11.04 6.49 -9.37
C ALA A 239 -12.46 6.01 -9.69
N LEU A 240 -12.87 6.07 -10.96
CA LEU A 240 -14.20 5.66 -11.40
C LEU A 240 -14.48 4.17 -11.11
N LEU A 241 -13.49 3.33 -11.34
CA LEU A 241 -13.56 1.89 -11.07
C LEU A 241 -13.55 1.58 -9.57
N ILE A 242 -12.71 2.27 -8.78
CA ILE A 242 -12.69 2.14 -7.32
C ILE A 242 -14.04 2.52 -6.72
N ASP A 243 -14.67 3.58 -7.24
CA ASP A 243 -15.97 4.07 -6.82
C ASP A 243 -17.17 3.25 -7.35
N ARG A 244 -16.88 2.16 -8.11
CA ARG A 244 -17.91 1.30 -8.70
C ARG A 244 -18.89 2.03 -9.63
N LYS A 245 -18.43 3.10 -10.30
CA LYS A 245 -19.22 3.80 -11.32
C LYS A 245 -19.41 2.97 -12.58
N ALA A 246 -18.52 2.01 -12.82
CA ALA A 246 -18.62 0.99 -13.85
C ALA A 246 -17.82 -0.25 -13.44
N HIS A 247 -18.12 -1.41 -14.06
CA HIS A 247 -17.43 -2.69 -13.81
C HIS A 247 -16.75 -3.25 -15.06
N GLN A 248 -16.86 -2.55 -16.19
CA GLN A 248 -16.22 -2.91 -17.44
C GLN A 248 -15.41 -1.73 -18.01
N LEU A 249 -14.36 -2.04 -18.74
CA LEU A 249 -13.47 -1.06 -19.37
C LEU A 249 -13.16 -1.49 -20.80
N VAL A 250 -13.44 -0.60 -21.75
CA VAL A 250 -13.04 -0.73 -23.17
C VAL A 250 -12.04 0.36 -23.49
N ILE A 251 -10.90 -0.04 -24.03
CA ILE A 251 -9.80 0.84 -24.41
C ILE A 251 -9.66 0.79 -25.93
N ASN A 252 -9.71 1.96 -26.57
CA ASN A 252 -9.47 2.12 -28.00
C ASN A 252 -8.15 2.87 -28.22
N ASN A 253 -7.27 2.26 -29.00
CA ASN A 253 -6.01 2.88 -29.45
C ASN A 253 -5.62 2.24 -30.79
N PRO A 254 -5.30 3.03 -31.84
CA PRO A 254 -5.00 2.50 -33.17
C PRO A 254 -3.61 1.85 -33.27
N HIS A 255 -2.70 2.10 -32.32
CA HIS A 255 -1.30 1.66 -32.38
C HIS A 255 -1.07 0.28 -31.76
N PHE A 256 -2.05 -0.28 -31.02
CA PHE A 256 -1.90 -1.55 -30.32
C PHE A 256 -2.98 -2.56 -30.69
N SER A 257 -2.64 -3.85 -30.62
CA SER A 257 -3.60 -4.92 -30.92
C SER A 257 -4.75 -4.97 -29.91
N ALA A 258 -5.93 -5.39 -30.38
CA ALA A 258 -7.12 -5.54 -29.53
C ALA A 258 -6.86 -6.47 -28.34
N GLU A 259 -6.11 -7.56 -28.53
CA GLU A 259 -5.75 -8.49 -27.46
C GLU A 259 -4.93 -7.81 -26.36
N ARG A 260 -3.97 -6.97 -26.73
CA ARG A 260 -3.13 -6.22 -25.79
C ARG A 260 -3.94 -5.19 -25.01
N LEU A 261 -4.88 -4.50 -25.67
CA LEU A 261 -5.79 -3.54 -25.02
C LEU A 261 -6.75 -4.21 -24.05
N VAL A 262 -7.29 -5.38 -24.41
CA VAL A 262 -8.13 -6.18 -23.48
C VAL A 262 -7.31 -6.65 -22.27
N GLY A 263 -6.08 -7.10 -22.47
CA GLY A 263 -5.19 -7.47 -21.38
C GLY A 263 -4.91 -6.30 -20.41
N LEU A 264 -4.73 -5.08 -20.94
CA LEU A 264 -4.59 -3.87 -20.12
C LEU A 264 -5.87 -3.55 -19.35
N ALA A 265 -7.03 -3.62 -20.00
CA ALA A 265 -8.32 -3.39 -19.34
C ALA A 265 -8.52 -4.37 -18.17
N ASP A 266 -8.24 -5.67 -18.39
CA ASP A 266 -8.32 -6.69 -17.34
C ASP A 266 -7.35 -6.42 -16.18
N ALA A 267 -6.12 -5.97 -16.47
CA ALA A 267 -5.15 -5.63 -15.44
C ALA A 267 -5.58 -4.42 -14.59
N ILE A 268 -6.17 -3.40 -15.22
CA ILE A 268 -6.71 -2.22 -14.52
C ILE A 268 -7.92 -2.62 -13.66
N LEU A 269 -8.85 -3.43 -14.19
CA LEU A 269 -9.99 -3.94 -13.45
C LEU A 269 -9.55 -4.78 -12.24
N GLN A 270 -8.49 -5.58 -12.38
CA GLN A 270 -7.91 -6.33 -11.27
C GLN A 270 -7.26 -5.41 -10.24
N ALA A 271 -6.53 -4.38 -10.66
CA ALA A 271 -5.93 -3.40 -9.77
C ALA A 271 -7.00 -2.60 -8.99
N ALA A 272 -8.16 -2.35 -9.60
CA ALA A 272 -9.33 -1.73 -8.96
C ALA A 272 -10.22 -2.71 -8.18
N ARG A 273 -9.83 -3.98 -8.06
CA ARG A 273 -10.56 -5.04 -7.33
C ARG A 273 -11.97 -5.30 -7.87
N ILE A 274 -12.18 -5.19 -9.17
CA ILE A 274 -13.46 -5.50 -9.83
C ILE A 274 -13.49 -6.94 -10.34
N LYS A 275 -12.45 -7.33 -11.06
CA LYS A 275 -12.36 -8.63 -11.73
C LYS A 275 -10.97 -9.20 -11.53
N PHE A 276 -10.88 -10.49 -11.26
CA PHE A 276 -9.61 -11.21 -11.16
C PHE A 276 -9.48 -12.16 -12.34
N THR A 277 -8.48 -11.96 -13.19
CA THR A 277 -8.21 -12.77 -14.39
C THR A 277 -6.95 -13.60 -14.26
N LYS A 278 -6.14 -13.33 -13.23
CA LYS A 278 -4.88 -14.04 -12.94
C LYS A 278 -4.62 -14.08 -11.43
N THR A 279 -3.59 -14.81 -11.02
CA THR A 279 -3.07 -14.76 -9.65
C THR A 279 -2.61 -13.36 -9.30
N GLU A 280 -2.95 -12.86 -8.12
CA GLU A 280 -2.42 -11.60 -7.60
C GLU A 280 -1.20 -11.86 -6.73
N TYR A 281 -0.14 -11.07 -6.93
CA TYR A 281 1.05 -11.12 -6.11
C TYR A 281 1.19 -9.84 -5.31
N ILE A 282 1.34 -10.01 -3.99
CA ILE A 282 1.64 -8.93 -3.05
C ILE A 282 3.10 -9.12 -2.66
N SER A 283 4.00 -8.41 -3.33
CA SER A 283 5.44 -8.57 -3.11
C SER A 283 6.11 -7.26 -2.72
N CYS A 284 6.93 -7.31 -1.67
CA CYS A 284 7.65 -6.13 -1.20
C CYS A 284 8.83 -5.79 -2.14
N PRO A 285 9.27 -4.51 -2.16
CA PRO A 285 10.40 -4.09 -3.00
C PRO A 285 11.77 -4.60 -2.48
N GLY A 286 11.78 -5.29 -1.33
CA GLY A 286 13.01 -5.66 -0.65
C GLY A 286 13.60 -4.49 0.17
N CYS A 287 14.46 -4.82 1.10
CA CYS A 287 15.20 -3.85 1.92
C CYS A 287 16.38 -4.57 2.60
N GLY A 288 17.16 -3.85 3.39
CA GLY A 288 18.28 -4.44 4.15
C GLY A 288 17.94 -5.58 5.12
N ARG A 289 16.65 -5.87 5.31
CA ARG A 289 16.16 -7.01 6.10
C ARG A 289 15.85 -8.25 5.25
N THR A 290 15.84 -8.11 3.92
CA THR A 290 15.65 -9.23 2.99
C THR A 290 16.93 -10.07 2.96
N LEU A 291 16.84 -11.35 3.31
CA LEU A 291 17.99 -12.23 3.48
C LEU A 291 18.01 -13.39 2.46
N TYR A 292 17.32 -13.23 1.33
CA TYR A 292 17.28 -14.18 0.22
C TYR A 292 17.09 -13.41 -1.12
N ASN A 293 17.29 -14.08 -2.25
CA ASN A 293 17.04 -13.46 -3.55
C ASN A 293 15.54 -13.36 -3.83
N LEU A 294 14.99 -12.16 -3.55
CA LEU A 294 13.57 -11.89 -3.64
C LEU A 294 13.07 -11.96 -5.09
N GLN A 295 13.79 -11.39 -6.05
CA GLN A 295 13.38 -11.32 -7.45
C GLN A 295 13.32 -12.73 -8.08
N ASP A 296 14.36 -13.55 -7.90
CA ASP A 296 14.35 -14.94 -8.39
C ASP A 296 13.22 -15.76 -7.74
N THR A 297 12.96 -15.53 -6.46
CA THR A 297 11.88 -16.23 -5.74
C THR A 297 10.51 -15.82 -6.28
N ILE A 298 10.28 -14.54 -6.54
CA ILE A 298 9.05 -14.03 -7.15
C ILE A 298 8.87 -14.69 -8.53
N ALA A 299 9.91 -14.68 -9.38
CA ALA A 299 9.85 -15.28 -10.71
C ALA A 299 9.50 -16.78 -10.67
N ARG A 300 10.12 -17.56 -9.76
CA ARG A 300 9.84 -19.00 -9.59
C ARG A 300 8.40 -19.25 -9.13
N ILE A 301 7.91 -18.50 -8.14
CA ILE A 301 6.55 -18.65 -7.64
C ILE A 301 5.54 -18.26 -8.73
N LYS A 302 5.77 -17.16 -9.44
CA LYS A 302 4.92 -16.73 -10.57
C LYS A 302 4.85 -17.78 -11.69
N ALA A 303 5.99 -18.31 -12.10
CA ALA A 303 6.05 -19.35 -13.14
C ALA A 303 5.19 -20.57 -12.81
N ALA A 304 5.10 -20.92 -11.53
CA ALA A 304 4.35 -22.09 -11.06
C ALA A 304 2.88 -21.80 -10.75
N THR A 305 2.47 -20.54 -10.53
CA THR A 305 1.15 -20.22 -9.96
C THR A 305 0.34 -19.20 -10.78
N SER A 306 0.90 -18.59 -11.84
CA SER A 306 0.24 -17.53 -12.61
C SER A 306 -1.13 -17.92 -13.21
N HIS A 307 -1.34 -19.21 -13.45
CA HIS A 307 -2.58 -19.78 -13.97
C HIS A 307 -3.68 -19.96 -12.92
N LEU A 308 -3.38 -19.72 -11.64
CA LEU A 308 -4.33 -19.93 -10.51
C LEU A 308 -5.17 -18.67 -10.30
N VAL A 309 -6.14 -18.46 -11.19
CA VAL A 309 -7.00 -17.27 -11.21
C VAL A 309 -7.69 -17.04 -9.87
N GLY A 310 -7.63 -15.78 -9.39
CA GLY A 310 -8.26 -15.34 -8.14
C GLY A 310 -7.45 -15.63 -6.88
N LEU A 311 -6.36 -16.40 -6.98
CA LEU A 311 -5.46 -16.64 -5.85
C LEU A 311 -4.60 -15.41 -5.55
N LYS A 312 -4.37 -15.14 -4.26
CA LYS A 312 -3.48 -14.07 -3.79
C LYS A 312 -2.30 -14.66 -3.04
N ILE A 313 -1.09 -14.35 -3.49
CA ILE A 313 0.15 -14.87 -2.88
C ILE A 313 1.00 -13.69 -2.40
N GLY A 314 1.28 -13.66 -1.09
CA GLY A 314 2.22 -12.72 -0.47
C GLY A 314 3.66 -13.23 -0.56
N ILE A 315 4.60 -12.41 -1.06
CA ILE A 315 6.02 -12.75 -1.11
C ILE A 315 6.81 -11.64 -0.43
N MET A 316 7.23 -11.89 0.81
CA MET A 316 7.77 -10.87 1.71
C MET A 316 9.21 -11.15 2.12
N GLY A 317 10.06 -10.14 1.98
CA GLY A 317 11.48 -10.22 2.33
C GLY A 317 11.76 -10.51 3.81
N CYS A 318 10.86 -10.12 4.72
CA CYS A 318 11.07 -10.32 6.15
C CYS A 318 9.75 -10.37 6.96
N ILE A 319 9.85 -10.88 8.20
CA ILE A 319 8.71 -11.00 9.13
C ILE A 319 8.27 -9.68 9.77
N VAL A 320 8.99 -8.58 9.57
CA VAL A 320 8.75 -7.32 10.30
C VAL A 320 7.40 -6.70 9.93
N ASN A 321 7.17 -6.46 8.66
CA ASN A 321 5.90 -5.95 8.15
C ASN A 321 5.17 -7.00 7.28
N GLY A 322 5.90 -7.99 6.78
CA GLY A 322 5.42 -8.96 5.81
C GLY A 322 4.07 -9.59 6.16
N PRO A 323 3.92 -10.20 7.34
CA PRO A 323 2.65 -10.82 7.73
C PRO A 323 1.46 -9.86 7.76
N GLY A 324 1.69 -8.60 8.12
CA GLY A 324 0.66 -7.57 8.11
C GLY A 324 0.30 -7.10 6.70
N GLU A 325 1.31 -6.82 5.86
CA GLU A 325 1.13 -6.31 4.49
C GLU A 325 0.46 -7.33 3.56
N MET A 326 0.61 -8.63 3.84
CA MET A 326 -0.04 -9.71 3.11
C MET A 326 -1.24 -10.31 3.85
N ALA A 327 -1.82 -9.62 4.83
CA ALA A 327 -2.86 -10.18 5.70
C ALA A 327 -4.14 -10.59 4.95
N ASP A 328 -4.38 -10.06 3.74
CA ASP A 328 -5.45 -10.45 2.84
C ASP A 328 -5.02 -11.45 1.74
N ALA A 329 -3.78 -11.93 1.77
CA ALA A 329 -3.32 -12.99 0.88
C ALA A 329 -3.81 -14.37 1.35
N ASP A 330 -4.08 -15.27 0.38
CA ASP A 330 -4.46 -16.64 0.67
C ASP A 330 -3.27 -17.45 1.20
N TYR A 331 -2.08 -17.18 0.61
CA TYR A 331 -0.83 -17.81 1.01
C TYR A 331 0.30 -16.79 1.12
N GLY A 332 1.26 -17.06 2.00
CA GLY A 332 2.43 -16.21 2.20
C GLY A 332 3.74 -16.96 2.23
N TYR A 333 4.74 -16.38 1.54
CA TYR A 333 6.15 -16.77 1.59
C TYR A 333 6.93 -15.62 2.23
N VAL A 334 7.46 -15.83 3.43
CA VAL A 334 8.01 -14.75 4.26
C VAL A 334 9.42 -15.12 4.75
N GLY A 335 10.40 -14.26 4.47
CA GLY A 335 11.76 -14.41 4.99
C GLY A 335 11.77 -14.36 6.53
N ALA A 336 12.25 -15.44 7.16
CA ALA A 336 12.29 -15.59 8.61
C ALA A 336 13.70 -15.42 9.20
N GLY A 337 14.72 -15.44 8.35
CA GLY A 337 16.12 -15.33 8.71
C GLY A 337 17.01 -15.75 7.53
N ARG A 338 18.33 -15.70 7.70
CA ARG A 338 19.24 -16.09 6.62
C ARG A 338 19.02 -17.56 6.22
N GLY A 339 18.64 -17.79 4.96
CA GLY A 339 18.34 -19.12 4.41
C GLY A 339 17.11 -19.79 5.02
N LYS A 340 16.22 -19.04 5.70
CA LYS A 340 15.04 -19.56 6.37
C LYS A 340 13.80 -18.78 5.97
N ILE A 341 12.73 -19.52 5.66
CA ILE A 341 11.45 -19.02 5.22
C ILE A 341 10.35 -19.53 6.15
N SER A 342 9.32 -18.73 6.35
CA SER A 342 8.06 -19.16 6.96
C SER A 342 6.93 -19.10 5.94
N LEU A 343 6.06 -20.11 5.94
CA LEU A 343 4.89 -20.15 5.09
C LEU A 343 3.63 -19.84 5.88
N TYR A 344 2.75 -19.11 5.24
CA TYR A 344 1.48 -18.69 5.82
C TYR A 344 0.30 -19.19 4.98
N ARG A 345 -0.79 -19.49 5.66
CA ARG A 345 -2.14 -19.62 5.10
C ARG A 345 -2.95 -18.48 5.70
N GLN A 346 -3.33 -17.52 4.88
CA GLN A 346 -3.90 -16.28 5.36
C GLN A 346 -3.02 -15.63 6.46
N LYS A 347 -3.56 -15.43 7.66
CA LYS A 347 -2.82 -14.83 8.80
C LYS A 347 -2.07 -15.85 9.65
N GLU A 348 -2.26 -17.15 9.40
CA GLU A 348 -1.69 -18.23 10.19
C GLU A 348 -0.35 -18.71 9.63
N CYS A 349 0.69 -18.71 10.47
CA CYS A 349 1.98 -19.28 10.11
C CYS A 349 1.92 -20.81 10.23
N VAL A 350 1.78 -21.51 9.10
CA VAL A 350 1.61 -22.97 9.04
C VAL A 350 2.92 -23.74 9.02
N ALA A 351 4.04 -23.10 8.62
CA ALA A 351 5.36 -23.72 8.66
C ALA A 351 6.43 -22.67 8.93
N LYS A 352 7.31 -22.95 9.89
CA LYS A 352 8.34 -22.00 10.35
C LYS A 352 9.74 -22.50 10.02
N ASN A 353 10.64 -21.56 9.69
CA ASN A 353 12.08 -21.81 9.54
C ASN A 353 12.42 -22.93 8.53
N ILE A 354 11.65 -23.04 7.44
CA ILE A 354 11.94 -23.96 6.35
C ILE A 354 13.21 -23.52 5.63
N PRO A 355 14.10 -24.46 5.22
CA PRO A 355 15.22 -24.12 4.35
C PRO A 355 14.72 -23.43 3.05
N GLU A 356 15.36 -22.35 2.65
CA GLU A 356 14.99 -21.59 1.44
C GLU A 356 14.91 -22.47 0.18
N ALA A 357 15.83 -23.44 0.07
CA ALA A 357 15.89 -24.36 -1.08
C ALA A 357 14.59 -25.21 -1.25
N GLU A 358 13.88 -25.50 -0.15
CA GLU A 358 12.66 -26.33 -0.14
C GLU A 358 11.39 -25.46 -0.13
N ALA A 359 11.49 -24.17 0.19
CA ALA A 359 10.33 -23.39 0.60
C ALA A 359 9.34 -23.11 -0.54
N VAL A 360 9.79 -22.97 -1.79
CA VAL A 360 8.90 -22.77 -2.95
C VAL A 360 8.11 -24.06 -3.22
N GLU A 361 8.76 -25.23 -3.20
CA GLU A 361 8.09 -26.52 -3.39
C GLU A 361 7.04 -26.76 -2.30
N ARG A 362 7.38 -26.45 -1.05
CA ARG A 362 6.45 -26.59 0.07
C ARG A 362 5.27 -25.62 -0.01
N LEU A 363 5.47 -24.40 -0.53
CA LEU A 363 4.37 -23.48 -0.81
C LEU A 363 3.43 -24.08 -1.87
N LEU A 364 3.97 -24.59 -2.96
CA LEU A 364 3.17 -25.21 -4.02
C LEU A 364 2.42 -26.43 -3.51
N GLN A 365 3.06 -27.28 -2.71
CA GLN A 365 2.41 -28.41 -2.07
C GLN A 365 1.26 -27.97 -1.14
N LEU A 366 1.45 -26.91 -0.36
CA LEU A 366 0.41 -26.37 0.51
C LEU A 366 -0.81 -25.89 -0.30
N ILE A 367 -0.58 -25.19 -1.41
CA ILE A 367 -1.64 -24.72 -2.32
C ILE A 367 -2.40 -25.92 -2.92
N ASP A 368 -1.68 -26.91 -3.42
CA ASP A 368 -2.26 -28.10 -4.03
C ASP A 368 -3.08 -28.95 -3.04
N ASP A 369 -2.58 -29.11 -1.82
CA ASP A 369 -3.26 -29.88 -0.78
C ASP A 369 -4.57 -29.21 -0.34
N ASP A 370 -4.60 -27.90 -0.28
CA ASP A 370 -5.81 -27.16 0.07
C ASP A 370 -6.84 -27.17 -1.08
N ARG A 371 -6.39 -27.07 -2.34
CA ARG A 371 -7.28 -27.17 -3.51
C ARG A 371 -7.91 -28.57 -3.69
N LYS A 372 -7.23 -29.61 -3.26
CA LYS A 372 -7.80 -30.98 -3.27
C LYS A 372 -8.86 -31.22 -2.20
N LYS A 373 -8.94 -30.33 -1.20
CA LYS A 373 -9.93 -30.41 -0.10
C LYS A 373 -11.20 -29.62 -0.38
N GLN A 374 -11.17 -28.74 -1.40
CA GLN A 374 -12.32 -27.97 -1.89
C GLN A 374 -13.05 -28.73 -3.00
#